data_723d43b850521ff603556373c3d1ffad
#
_entry.id   723d43b850521ff603556373c3d1ffad
#
_cell.length_a   1.000
_cell.length_b   1.000
_cell.length_c   1.000
_cell.angle_alpha   90.00
_cell.angle_beta   90.00
_cell.angle_gamma   90.00
#
_symmetry.space_group_name_H-M   'P 1'
#
loop_
_entity.id
_entity.type
_entity.pdbx_description
1 polymer ?
#
loop_
_entity_poly.entity_id
_entity_poly.type
_entity_poly.pdbx_seq_one_letter_code
_entity_poly.pdbx_strand_id
1 'polypeptide(L)'
;MSSLFINDHPLVQSKLALLRDVKTNSKEFRELVGEMASLLCYDAVREFKTKTTEVETPFGTAEANVLEREIGVVALLRAGIGMAEGIQNMIPTAKIGHIGLYRDPNTLQPIEYFCKVPKDAENMHIFVLDPMLATGGTAAAAIQFLKERGVKDITFLCIVCGREGVQKIQAEHPDVDIYAAALDSAITEDGYIVPGLGDVGNRMYGTK
;
A
#
# COMPACT_ATOMS: atom_id res chain seq x y z
N MET A 1 10.65 15.05 5.36
CA MET A 1 11.28 14.37 4.21
C MET A 1 10.69 12.97 4.16
N SER A 2 10.26 12.51 3.01
CA SER A 2 9.78 11.13 2.80
C SER A 2 10.84 10.12 3.21
N SER A 3 10.47 9.16 4.03
CA SER A 3 11.33 8.09 4.53
C SER A 3 10.93 6.74 3.93
N LEU A 4 11.91 5.88 3.72
CA LEU A 4 11.68 4.48 3.38
C LEU A 4 11.89 3.63 4.64
N PHE A 5 10.86 2.90 5.04
CA PHE A 5 10.88 1.95 6.14
C PHE A 5 10.84 0.52 5.59
N ILE A 6 11.92 -0.23 5.82
CA ILE A 6 11.97 -1.65 5.45
C ILE A 6 11.69 -2.49 6.69
N ASN A 7 10.63 -3.29 6.62
CA ASN A 7 10.26 -4.18 7.70
C ASN A 7 11.07 -5.49 7.61
N ASP A 8 12.06 -5.62 8.48
CA ASP A 8 12.96 -6.77 8.56
C ASP A 8 12.49 -7.84 9.57
N HIS A 9 11.26 -7.71 10.09
CA HIS A 9 10.72 -8.65 11.05
C HIS A 9 10.75 -10.09 10.48
N PRO A 10 11.21 -11.10 11.24
CA PRO A 10 11.37 -12.47 10.74
C PRO A 10 10.12 -13.07 10.10
N LEU A 11 8.92 -12.77 10.61
CA LEU A 11 7.66 -13.23 10.02
C LEU A 11 7.40 -12.59 8.65
N VAL A 12 7.69 -11.30 8.49
CA VAL A 12 7.56 -10.59 7.20
C VAL A 12 8.52 -11.20 6.19
N GLN A 13 9.79 -11.42 6.58
CA GLN A 13 10.80 -12.00 5.69
C GLN A 13 10.48 -13.46 5.32
N SER A 14 9.94 -14.25 6.24
CA SER A 14 9.46 -15.60 5.96
C SER A 14 8.32 -15.64 4.93
N LYS A 15 7.34 -14.73 5.08
CA LYS A 15 6.23 -14.62 4.12
C LYS A 15 6.70 -14.07 2.76
N LEU A 16 7.66 -13.15 2.76
CA LEU A 16 8.27 -12.64 1.54
C LEU A 16 8.97 -13.75 0.76
N ALA A 17 9.66 -14.68 1.44
CA ALA A 17 10.28 -15.83 0.80
C ALA A 17 9.24 -16.71 0.07
N LEU A 18 8.08 -16.96 0.69
CA LEU A 18 6.98 -17.70 0.06
C LEU A 18 6.38 -16.94 -1.14
N LEU A 19 6.21 -15.62 -1.04
CA LEU A 19 5.75 -14.80 -2.16
C LEU A 19 6.70 -14.83 -3.36
N ARG A 20 8.01 -14.87 -3.09
CA ARG A 20 9.04 -14.95 -4.15
C ARG A 20 9.05 -16.31 -4.85
N ASP A 21 8.66 -17.40 -4.18
CA ASP A 21 8.71 -18.73 -4.76
C ASP A 21 7.71 -18.86 -5.93
N VAL A 22 8.22 -19.26 -7.08
CA VAL A 22 7.42 -19.51 -8.30
C VAL A 22 6.40 -20.65 -8.13
N LYS A 23 6.61 -21.53 -7.13
CA LYS A 23 5.70 -22.64 -6.84
C LYS A 23 4.48 -22.24 -6.02
N THR A 24 4.48 -21.05 -5.42
CA THR A 24 3.33 -20.54 -4.66
C THR A 24 2.16 -20.32 -5.63
N ASN A 25 1.09 -21.09 -5.42
CA ASN A 25 -0.09 -21.03 -6.27
C ASN A 25 -0.91 -19.72 -6.03
N SER A 26 -1.83 -19.43 -6.94
CA SER A 26 -2.58 -18.14 -6.91
C SER A 26 -3.42 -17.95 -5.65
N LYS A 27 -3.92 -19.03 -5.02
CA LYS A 27 -4.67 -18.91 -3.76
C LYS A 27 -3.75 -18.48 -2.63
N GLU A 28 -2.69 -19.23 -2.41
CA GLU A 28 -1.69 -18.94 -1.37
C GLU A 28 -1.04 -17.57 -1.59
N PHE A 29 -0.75 -17.23 -2.85
CA PHE A 29 -0.17 -15.92 -3.18
C PHE A 29 -1.09 -14.75 -2.79
N ARG A 30 -2.42 -14.85 -3.04
CA ARG A 30 -3.38 -13.82 -2.60
C ARG A 30 -3.46 -13.71 -1.09
N GLU A 31 -3.52 -14.84 -0.39
CA GLU A 31 -3.55 -14.87 1.07
C GLU A 31 -2.30 -14.19 1.64
N LEU A 32 -1.12 -14.55 1.13
CA LEU A 32 0.15 -13.94 1.54
C LEU A 32 0.23 -12.44 1.24
N VAL A 33 -0.30 -11.97 0.10
CA VAL A 33 -0.35 -10.52 -0.21
C VAL A 33 -1.19 -9.77 0.83
N GLY A 34 -2.35 -10.30 1.21
CA GLY A 34 -3.20 -9.72 2.24
C GLY A 34 -2.53 -9.71 3.63
N GLU A 35 -1.91 -10.82 4.02
CA GLU A 35 -1.18 -10.93 5.29
C GLU A 35 0.01 -9.97 5.35
N MET A 36 0.77 -9.83 4.26
CA MET A 36 1.87 -8.85 4.16
C MET A 36 1.36 -7.42 4.30
N ALA A 37 0.27 -7.09 3.63
CA ALA A 37 -0.35 -5.78 3.74
C ALA A 37 -0.77 -5.46 5.17
N SER A 38 -1.34 -6.43 5.89
CA SER A 38 -1.70 -6.28 7.31
C SER A 38 -0.47 -6.00 8.18
N LEU A 39 0.61 -6.77 8.00
CA LEU A 39 1.83 -6.60 8.78
C LEU A 39 2.52 -5.26 8.51
N LEU A 40 2.58 -4.83 7.25
CA LEU A 40 3.15 -3.53 6.88
C LEU A 40 2.29 -2.37 7.40
N CYS A 41 0.97 -2.49 7.33
CA CYS A 41 0.04 -1.51 7.88
C CYS A 41 0.16 -1.42 9.40
N TYR A 42 0.26 -2.56 10.11
CA TYR A 42 0.48 -2.60 11.55
C TYR A 42 1.74 -1.82 11.96
N ASP A 43 2.81 -1.96 11.18
CA ASP A 43 4.05 -1.21 11.43
C ASP A 43 3.88 0.28 11.13
N ALA A 44 3.22 0.61 10.01
CA ALA A 44 3.00 1.99 9.59
C ALA A 44 2.12 2.81 10.55
N VAL A 45 1.16 2.17 11.24
CA VAL A 45 0.30 2.86 12.21
C VAL A 45 0.94 3.02 13.60
N ARG A 46 2.16 2.55 13.81
CA ARG A 46 2.85 2.58 15.11
C ARG A 46 2.93 3.96 15.73
N GLU A 47 3.19 4.97 14.91
CA GLU A 47 3.36 6.35 15.33
C GLU A 47 2.09 7.21 15.18
N PHE A 48 0.94 6.57 14.88
CA PHE A 48 -0.30 7.30 14.72
C PHE A 48 -0.80 7.83 16.05
N LYS A 49 -1.29 9.07 16.01
CA LYS A 49 -1.87 9.72 17.19
C LYS A 49 -3.15 9.03 17.62
N THR A 50 -3.29 8.94 18.93
CA THR A 50 -4.52 8.46 19.58
C THR A 50 -5.19 9.58 20.36
N LYS A 51 -6.49 9.47 20.53
CA LYS A 51 -7.27 10.31 21.45
C LYS A 51 -7.90 9.44 22.53
N THR A 52 -7.95 9.97 23.73
CA THR A 52 -8.63 9.33 24.86
C THR A 52 -10.14 9.50 24.72
N THR A 53 -10.88 8.43 24.98
CA THR A 53 -12.34 8.42 25.04
C THR A 53 -12.80 7.54 26.19
N GLU A 54 -14.00 7.75 26.68
CA GLU A 54 -14.64 6.87 27.66
C GLU A 54 -15.40 5.76 26.93
N VAL A 55 -15.26 4.54 27.45
CA VAL A 55 -16.00 3.38 26.97
C VAL A 55 -16.73 2.70 28.13
N GLU A 56 -17.97 2.25 27.92
CA GLU A 56 -18.67 1.43 28.87
C GLU A 56 -18.19 -0.01 28.78
N THR A 57 -17.83 -0.57 29.93
CA THR A 57 -17.44 -1.96 30.08
C THR A 57 -18.49 -2.72 30.87
N PRO A 58 -18.51 -4.06 30.89
CA PRO A 58 -19.47 -4.82 31.70
C PRO A 58 -19.46 -4.49 33.19
N PHE A 59 -18.41 -3.87 33.71
CA PHE A 59 -18.25 -3.58 35.13
C PHE A 59 -18.05 -2.10 35.47
N GLY A 60 -18.23 -1.19 34.51
CA GLY A 60 -18.10 0.25 34.71
C GLY A 60 -17.50 0.98 33.52
N THR A 61 -17.20 2.26 33.67
CA THR A 61 -16.58 3.09 32.66
C THR A 61 -15.05 2.99 32.71
N ALA A 62 -14.41 2.94 31.58
CA ALA A 62 -12.95 2.98 31.44
C ALA A 62 -12.50 4.02 30.41
N GLU A 63 -11.34 4.64 30.66
CA GLU A 63 -10.65 5.42 29.63
C GLU A 63 -9.98 4.48 28.62
N ALA A 64 -10.14 4.76 27.33
CA ALA A 64 -9.55 4.00 26.23
C ALA A 64 -8.91 4.93 25.20
N ASN A 65 -7.83 4.46 24.57
CA ASN A 65 -7.20 5.17 23.47
C ASN A 65 -7.69 4.61 22.13
N VAL A 66 -8.18 5.49 21.28
CA VAL A 66 -8.60 5.17 19.91
C VAL A 66 -7.81 6.01 18.91
N LEU A 67 -7.67 5.55 17.68
CA LEU A 67 -7.01 6.34 16.64
C LEU A 67 -7.70 7.70 16.49
N GLU A 68 -6.90 8.77 16.37
CA GLU A 68 -7.43 10.13 16.25
C GLU A 68 -8.14 10.35 14.91
N ARG A 69 -7.61 9.74 13.85
CA ARG A 69 -8.16 9.85 12.48
C ARG A 69 -8.66 8.50 11.99
N GLU A 70 -9.68 8.55 11.15
CA GLU A 70 -10.12 7.39 10.39
C GLU A 70 -9.06 6.99 9.34
N ILE A 71 -9.01 5.71 9.05
CA ILE A 71 -8.11 5.16 8.02
C ILE A 71 -8.91 4.94 6.74
N GLY A 72 -8.39 5.47 5.65
CA GLY A 72 -8.81 5.16 4.31
C GLY A 72 -7.71 4.38 3.56
N VAL A 73 -8.13 3.58 2.62
CA VAL A 73 -7.26 2.75 1.77
C VAL A 73 -7.57 3.05 0.32
N VAL A 74 -6.56 3.28 -0.48
CA VAL A 74 -6.69 3.44 -1.93
C VAL A 74 -5.80 2.44 -2.64
N ALA A 75 -6.43 1.40 -3.21
CA ALA A 75 -5.73 0.35 -3.94
C ALA A 75 -5.53 0.73 -5.41
N LEU A 76 -4.31 0.60 -5.89
CA LEU A 76 -4.01 0.73 -7.31
C LEU A 76 -4.42 -0.55 -8.03
N LEU A 77 -5.32 -0.39 -9.00
CA LEU A 77 -5.87 -1.51 -9.75
C LEU A 77 -4.82 -2.11 -10.69
N ARG A 78 -4.76 -3.40 -10.83
CA ARG A 78 -5.51 -4.49 -10.17
C ARG A 78 -4.80 -5.03 -8.91
N ALA A 79 -3.48 -4.95 -8.86
CA ALA A 79 -2.63 -5.66 -7.88
C ALA A 79 -2.88 -5.21 -6.42
N GLY A 80 -3.19 -3.93 -6.19
CA GLY A 80 -3.46 -3.40 -4.86
C GLY A 80 -4.72 -3.95 -4.17
N ILE A 81 -5.64 -4.58 -4.90
CA ILE A 81 -6.90 -5.12 -4.32
C ILE A 81 -6.61 -6.15 -3.22
N GLY A 82 -5.69 -7.09 -3.46
CA GLY A 82 -5.35 -8.10 -2.45
C GLY A 82 -4.75 -7.51 -1.17
N MET A 83 -4.01 -6.41 -1.28
CA MET A 83 -3.52 -5.68 -0.10
C MET A 83 -4.66 -5.00 0.67
N ALA A 84 -5.64 -4.40 -0.04
CA ALA A 84 -6.77 -3.74 0.59
C ALA A 84 -7.63 -4.71 1.42
N GLU A 85 -7.87 -5.91 0.93
CA GLU A 85 -8.58 -6.97 1.66
C GLU A 85 -7.85 -7.34 2.97
N GLY A 86 -6.52 -7.45 2.92
CA GLY A 86 -5.71 -7.72 4.11
C GLY A 86 -5.84 -6.62 5.17
N ILE A 87 -5.75 -5.35 4.78
CA ILE A 87 -5.90 -4.23 5.71
C ILE A 87 -7.32 -4.16 6.27
N GLN A 88 -8.34 -4.40 5.45
CA GLN A 88 -9.73 -4.39 5.92
C GLN A 88 -10.02 -5.50 6.94
N ASN A 89 -9.38 -6.67 6.79
CA ASN A 89 -9.48 -7.74 7.79
C ASN A 89 -8.86 -7.32 9.15
N MET A 90 -7.80 -6.51 9.14
CA MET A 90 -7.15 -6.01 10.35
C MET A 90 -7.86 -4.77 10.92
N ILE A 91 -8.33 -3.88 10.05
CA ILE A 91 -9.02 -2.63 10.40
C ILE A 91 -10.40 -2.62 9.69
N PRO A 92 -11.42 -3.29 10.26
CA PRO A 92 -12.73 -3.45 9.59
C PRO A 92 -13.46 -2.13 9.29
N THR A 93 -13.10 -1.06 9.97
CA THR A 93 -13.65 0.28 9.77
C THR A 93 -12.96 1.06 8.65
N ALA A 94 -11.88 0.54 8.08
CA ALA A 94 -11.18 1.20 6.98
C ALA A 94 -12.07 1.36 5.76
N LYS A 95 -12.13 2.58 5.22
CA LYS A 95 -12.89 2.88 4.01
C LYS A 95 -12.01 2.62 2.79
N ILE A 96 -12.52 1.89 1.80
CA ILE A 96 -11.73 1.47 0.64
C ILE A 96 -12.13 2.26 -0.60
N GLY A 97 -11.14 2.79 -1.29
CA GLY A 97 -11.21 3.35 -2.62
C GLY A 97 -10.25 2.64 -3.59
N HIS A 98 -10.41 2.94 -4.86
CA HIS A 98 -9.58 2.39 -5.92
C HIS A 98 -9.21 3.45 -6.95
N ILE A 99 -8.00 3.36 -7.48
CA ILE A 99 -7.56 4.14 -8.63
C ILE A 99 -7.07 3.18 -9.71
N GLY A 100 -7.60 3.33 -10.90
CA GLY A 100 -7.14 2.63 -12.09
C GLY A 100 -6.36 3.58 -12.99
N LEU A 101 -5.13 3.20 -13.30
CA LEU A 101 -4.22 3.96 -14.16
C LEU A 101 -3.73 3.08 -15.30
N TYR A 102 -3.58 3.67 -16.49
CA TYR A 102 -2.82 3.06 -17.57
C TYR A 102 -1.82 4.08 -18.15
N ARG A 103 -0.81 3.59 -18.82
CA ARG A 103 0.13 4.46 -19.53
C ARG A 103 -0.37 4.69 -20.95
N ASP A 104 -0.51 5.94 -21.32
CA ASP A 104 -0.82 6.30 -22.72
C ASP A 104 0.31 5.77 -23.63
N PRO A 105 -0.02 4.98 -24.67
CA PRO A 105 1.00 4.36 -25.51
C PRO A 105 1.83 5.35 -26.32
N ASN A 106 1.34 6.57 -26.52
CA ASN A 106 2.02 7.60 -27.31
C ASN A 106 2.86 8.55 -26.45
N THR A 107 2.30 8.96 -25.29
CA THR A 107 2.94 9.95 -24.41
C THR A 107 3.67 9.32 -23.23
N LEU A 108 3.42 8.05 -22.96
CA LEU A 108 3.86 7.31 -21.77
C LEU A 108 3.42 7.91 -20.43
N GLN A 109 2.55 8.92 -20.47
CA GLN A 109 2.00 9.55 -19.27
C GLN A 109 0.93 8.66 -18.62
N PRO A 110 0.87 8.63 -17.29
CA PRO A 110 -0.18 7.93 -16.57
C PRO A 110 -1.53 8.64 -16.77
N ILE A 111 -2.53 7.89 -17.22
CA ILE A 111 -3.91 8.37 -17.38
C ILE A 111 -4.80 7.61 -16.41
N GLU A 112 -5.60 8.37 -15.64
CA GLU A 112 -6.64 7.84 -14.79
C GLU A 112 -7.86 7.43 -15.63
N TYR A 113 -8.23 6.15 -15.60
CA TYR A 113 -9.47 5.66 -16.21
C TYR A 113 -10.55 5.33 -15.19
N PHE A 114 -10.17 5.20 -13.91
CA PHE A 114 -11.08 4.94 -12.82
C PHE A 114 -10.55 5.56 -11.54
N CYS A 115 -11.40 6.31 -10.82
CA CYS A 115 -11.09 6.80 -9.50
C CYS A 115 -12.36 6.84 -8.65
N LYS A 116 -12.35 6.11 -7.58
CA LYS A 116 -13.40 6.17 -6.57
C LYS A 116 -12.74 6.07 -5.19
N VAL A 117 -12.70 7.18 -4.50
CA VAL A 117 -12.09 7.31 -3.17
C VAL A 117 -13.17 7.59 -2.11
N PRO A 118 -12.90 7.35 -0.82
CA PRO A 118 -13.81 7.71 0.26
C PRO A 118 -14.21 9.21 0.19
N LYS A 119 -15.47 9.52 0.50
CA LYS A 119 -15.99 10.90 0.39
C LYS A 119 -15.25 11.92 1.25
N ASP A 120 -14.80 11.49 2.43
CA ASP A 120 -14.13 12.35 3.40
C ASP A 120 -12.62 12.06 3.45
N ALA A 121 -12.03 11.65 2.32
CA ALA A 121 -10.63 11.25 2.24
C ALA A 121 -9.65 12.36 2.67
N GLU A 122 -10.03 13.63 2.51
CA GLU A 122 -9.26 14.79 2.96
C GLU A 122 -9.08 14.86 4.49
N ASN A 123 -9.96 14.19 5.26
CA ASN A 123 -9.92 14.16 6.73
C ASN A 123 -9.33 12.85 7.28
N MET A 124 -8.99 11.91 6.41
CA MET A 124 -8.47 10.59 6.77
C MET A 124 -6.95 10.54 6.62
N HIS A 125 -6.36 9.51 7.24
CA HIS A 125 -5.06 9.01 6.81
C HIS A 125 -5.27 8.00 5.69
N ILE A 126 -4.66 8.23 4.53
CA ILE A 126 -4.84 7.39 3.34
C ILE A 126 -3.60 6.52 3.10
N PHE A 127 -3.81 5.20 3.13
CA PHE A 127 -2.83 4.25 2.62
C PHE A 127 -3.03 4.03 1.12
N VAL A 128 -2.03 4.38 0.33
CA VAL A 128 -1.99 4.02 -1.10
C VAL A 128 -1.28 2.69 -1.25
N LEU A 129 -1.92 1.74 -1.90
CA LEU A 129 -1.48 0.35 -1.96
C LEU A 129 -1.14 -0.08 -3.37
N ASP A 130 0.09 -0.51 -3.56
CA ASP A 130 0.54 -1.27 -4.74
C ASP A 130 1.61 -2.29 -4.29
N PRO A 131 1.47 -3.59 -4.54
CA PRO A 131 2.46 -4.57 -4.11
C PRO A 131 3.88 -4.30 -4.61
N MET A 132 4.03 -3.59 -5.72
CA MET A 132 5.33 -3.36 -6.35
C MET A 132 5.55 -1.89 -6.70
N LEU A 133 6.55 -1.27 -6.07
CA LEU A 133 7.03 0.06 -6.42
C LEU A 133 8.28 -0.05 -7.30
N ALA A 134 8.10 -0.22 -8.62
CA ALA A 134 9.21 -0.36 -9.55
C ALA A 134 9.81 1.01 -9.93
N THR A 135 9.39 1.60 -11.05
CA THR A 135 9.87 2.93 -11.51
C THR A 135 9.16 4.10 -10.81
N GLY A 136 8.10 3.84 -10.07
CA GLY A 136 7.34 4.83 -9.30
C GLY A 136 6.38 5.71 -10.09
N GLY A 137 6.31 5.60 -11.42
CA GLY A 137 5.46 6.48 -12.24
C GLY A 137 3.97 6.38 -11.90
N THR A 138 3.45 5.16 -11.77
CA THR A 138 2.03 4.92 -11.40
C THR A 138 1.72 5.38 -9.99
N ALA A 139 2.61 5.07 -9.03
CA ALA A 139 2.46 5.44 -7.64
C ALA A 139 2.48 6.97 -7.46
N ALA A 140 3.46 7.66 -8.06
CA ALA A 140 3.57 9.12 -8.00
C ALA A 140 2.33 9.80 -8.60
N ALA A 141 1.85 9.34 -9.75
CA ALA A 141 0.63 9.89 -10.35
C ALA A 141 -0.61 9.67 -9.47
N ALA A 142 -0.77 8.48 -8.88
CA ALA A 142 -1.89 8.21 -7.97
C ALA A 142 -1.86 9.12 -6.74
N ILE A 143 -0.70 9.32 -6.14
CA ILE A 143 -0.50 10.23 -5.01
C ILE A 143 -0.84 11.67 -5.43
N GLN A 144 -0.38 12.11 -6.61
CA GLN A 144 -0.69 13.43 -7.14
C GLN A 144 -2.21 13.62 -7.32
N PHE A 145 -2.89 12.67 -7.92
CA PHE A 145 -4.35 12.72 -8.10
C PHE A 145 -5.12 12.76 -6.78
N LEU A 146 -4.64 12.09 -5.75
CA LEU A 146 -5.22 12.19 -4.41
C LEU A 146 -5.02 13.57 -3.79
N LYS A 147 -3.81 14.13 -3.91
CA LYS A 147 -3.50 15.50 -3.42
C LYS A 147 -4.34 16.56 -4.12
N GLU A 148 -4.56 16.44 -5.42
CA GLU A 148 -5.45 17.32 -6.19
C GLU A 148 -6.92 17.27 -5.71
N ARG A 149 -7.32 16.15 -5.10
CA ARG A 149 -8.63 15.96 -4.45
C ARG A 149 -8.65 16.35 -2.97
N GLY A 150 -7.58 17.00 -2.49
CA GLY A 150 -7.50 17.54 -1.13
C GLY A 150 -6.96 16.58 -0.07
N VAL A 151 -6.55 15.37 -0.42
CA VAL A 151 -5.93 14.42 0.51
C VAL A 151 -4.54 14.92 0.88
N LYS A 152 -4.26 15.02 2.20
CA LYS A 152 -3.01 15.61 2.72
C LYS A 152 -2.14 14.62 3.47
N ASP A 153 -2.74 13.58 4.04
CA ASP A 153 -2.07 12.62 4.91
C ASP A 153 -2.04 11.27 4.22
N ILE A 154 -0.90 10.96 3.59
CA ILE A 154 -0.73 9.80 2.71
C ILE A 154 0.52 9.01 3.13
N THR A 155 0.36 7.70 3.22
CA THR A 155 1.46 6.73 3.31
C THR A 155 1.36 5.73 2.17
N PHE A 156 2.48 5.40 1.55
CA PHE A 156 2.54 4.39 0.49
C PHE A 156 2.99 3.04 1.06
N LEU A 157 2.22 1.99 0.82
CA LEU A 157 2.56 0.62 1.22
C LEU A 157 2.81 -0.25 -0.02
N CYS A 158 3.97 -0.91 -0.06
CA CYS A 158 4.29 -1.92 -1.07
C CYS A 158 4.97 -3.14 -0.44
N ILE A 159 4.92 -4.29 -1.11
CA ILE A 159 5.62 -5.48 -0.62
C ILE A 159 7.10 -5.40 -1.00
N VAL A 160 7.39 -5.08 -2.25
CA VAL A 160 8.76 -4.86 -2.71
C VAL A 160 8.88 -3.54 -3.46
N CYS A 161 10.02 -2.89 -3.31
CA CYS A 161 10.32 -1.66 -4.03
C CYS A 161 11.68 -1.73 -4.74
N GLY A 162 11.82 -0.96 -5.80
CA GLY A 162 13.06 -0.66 -6.48
C GLY A 162 13.56 0.75 -6.10
N ARG A 163 14.86 0.95 -6.18
CA ARG A 163 15.51 2.22 -5.82
C ARG A 163 14.93 3.41 -6.60
N GLU A 164 14.69 3.24 -7.90
CA GLU A 164 14.15 4.30 -8.77
C GLU A 164 12.77 4.77 -8.31
N GLY A 165 11.87 3.83 -7.99
CA GLY A 165 10.52 4.16 -7.53
C GLY A 165 10.52 4.90 -6.19
N VAL A 166 11.38 4.48 -5.26
CA VAL A 166 11.57 5.15 -3.99
C VAL A 166 12.07 6.59 -4.19
N GLN A 167 13.13 6.77 -4.99
CA GLN A 167 13.68 8.09 -5.28
C GLN A 167 12.67 9.01 -5.96
N LYS A 168 11.85 8.46 -6.87
CA LYS A 168 10.80 9.24 -7.54
C LYS A 168 9.74 9.74 -6.56
N ILE A 169 9.22 8.88 -5.68
CA ILE A 169 8.26 9.32 -4.66
C ILE A 169 8.90 10.35 -3.73
N GLN A 170 10.12 10.11 -3.26
CA GLN A 170 10.81 11.04 -2.37
C GLN A 170 11.06 12.43 -3.01
N ALA A 171 11.29 12.47 -4.32
CA ALA A 171 11.50 13.71 -5.05
C ALA A 171 10.19 14.48 -5.32
N GLU A 172 9.14 13.77 -5.76
CA GLU A 172 7.87 14.39 -6.17
C GLU A 172 6.90 14.59 -4.99
N HIS A 173 6.99 13.71 -3.97
CA HIS A 173 6.12 13.70 -2.79
C HIS A 173 6.93 13.54 -1.49
N PRO A 174 7.73 14.55 -1.11
CA PRO A 174 8.62 14.48 0.05
C PRO A 174 7.90 14.39 1.41
N ASP A 175 6.60 14.45 1.41
CA ASP A 175 5.70 14.32 2.56
C ASP A 175 5.03 12.94 2.67
N VAL A 176 5.35 12.00 1.74
CA VAL A 176 4.75 10.65 1.70
C VAL A 176 5.78 9.61 2.11
N ASP A 177 5.59 8.97 3.24
CA ASP A 177 6.42 7.87 3.70
C ASP A 177 6.09 6.57 2.98
N ILE A 178 7.10 5.71 2.82
CA ILE A 178 7.01 4.44 2.11
C ILE A 178 7.34 3.31 3.08
N TYR A 179 6.46 2.32 3.19
CA TYR A 179 6.69 1.09 3.94
C TYR A 179 6.76 -0.10 2.99
N ALA A 180 7.80 -0.91 3.13
CA ALA A 180 8.03 -2.09 2.28
C ALA A 180 8.65 -3.25 3.07
N ALA A 181 8.52 -4.47 2.55
CA ALA A 181 9.20 -5.64 3.11
C ALA A 181 10.63 -5.81 2.56
N ALA A 182 10.91 -5.29 1.35
CA ALA A 182 12.25 -5.31 0.79
C ALA A 182 12.47 -4.18 -0.23
N LEU A 183 13.73 -3.71 -0.27
CA LEU A 183 14.28 -2.90 -1.36
C LEU A 183 15.14 -3.82 -2.24
N ASP A 184 14.68 -4.09 -3.45
CA ASP A 184 15.33 -4.98 -4.38
C ASP A 184 16.38 -4.24 -5.26
N SER A 185 17.31 -5.01 -5.82
CA SER A 185 18.57 -4.47 -6.35
C SER A 185 18.46 -3.86 -7.75
N ALA A 186 17.53 -4.35 -8.59
CA ALA A 186 17.45 -3.96 -9.99
C ALA A 186 16.01 -3.92 -10.52
N ILE A 187 15.86 -3.24 -11.66
CA ILE A 187 14.63 -3.21 -12.46
C ILE A 187 15.05 -3.61 -13.89
N THR A 188 14.28 -4.53 -14.51
CA THR A 188 14.50 -4.92 -15.92
C THR A 188 14.10 -3.81 -16.87
N GLU A 189 14.50 -3.91 -18.14
CA GLU A 189 14.07 -2.98 -19.20
C GLU A 189 12.53 -2.95 -19.36
N ASP A 190 11.85 -4.05 -19.10
CA ASP A 190 10.38 -4.16 -19.10
C ASP A 190 9.72 -3.60 -17.83
N GLY A 191 10.52 -3.10 -16.86
CA GLY A 191 10.01 -2.48 -15.64
C GLY A 191 9.69 -3.45 -14.49
N TYR A 192 10.18 -4.70 -14.53
CA TYR A 192 10.02 -5.64 -13.42
C TYR A 192 11.14 -5.52 -12.40
N ILE A 193 10.78 -5.59 -11.12
CA ILE A 193 11.75 -5.62 -10.01
C ILE A 193 12.44 -6.99 -9.97
N VAL A 194 13.76 -6.98 -9.71
CA VAL A 194 14.60 -8.19 -9.59
C VAL A 194 15.31 -8.20 -8.22
N PRO A 195 15.17 -9.30 -7.44
CA PRO A 195 14.50 -10.56 -7.71
C PRO A 195 12.96 -10.47 -7.76
N GLY A 196 12.33 -9.44 -7.14
CA GLY A 196 10.93 -9.12 -7.26
C GLY A 196 9.96 -10.24 -6.85
N LEU A 197 8.74 -10.13 -7.35
CA LEU A 197 7.64 -11.08 -7.14
C LEU A 197 7.05 -11.61 -8.46
N GLY A 198 7.65 -11.25 -9.62
CA GLY A 198 7.04 -11.46 -10.93
C GLY A 198 5.86 -10.49 -11.17
N ASP A 199 4.95 -10.84 -12.08
CA ASP A 199 3.71 -10.07 -12.27
C ASP A 199 2.70 -10.43 -11.18
N VAL A 200 2.57 -9.56 -10.20
CA VAL A 200 1.72 -9.78 -9.02
C VAL A 200 0.25 -9.93 -9.40
N GLY A 201 -0.23 -9.10 -10.35
CA GLY A 201 -1.62 -9.19 -10.82
C GLY A 201 -1.90 -10.56 -11.45
N ASN A 202 -1.03 -11.02 -12.33
CA ASN A 202 -1.19 -12.32 -12.98
C ASN A 202 -1.07 -13.48 -11.97
N ARG A 203 -0.13 -13.40 -11.02
CA ARG A 203 0.03 -14.42 -9.97
C ARG A 203 -1.19 -14.50 -9.06
N MET A 204 -1.79 -13.35 -8.66
CA MET A 204 -2.99 -13.34 -7.82
C MET A 204 -4.23 -13.87 -8.52
N TYR A 205 -4.41 -13.50 -9.78
CA TYR A 205 -5.68 -13.74 -10.48
C TYR A 205 -5.62 -14.89 -11.49
N GLY A 206 -4.46 -15.53 -11.66
CA GLY A 206 -4.30 -16.64 -12.62
C GLY A 206 -4.48 -16.18 -14.07
N THR A 207 -4.15 -14.94 -14.37
CA THR A 207 -4.20 -14.36 -15.72
C THR A 207 -2.81 -14.34 -16.34
N LYS A 208 -2.78 -14.23 -17.68
CA LYS A 208 -1.51 -14.08 -18.44
C LYS A 208 -1.48 -12.72 -19.11
#